data_1f86d1c915cb0c1c72410013177c444f
#
_entry.id   1f86d1c915cb0c1c72410013177c444f
#
_cell.length_a   1.000
_cell.length_b   1.000
_cell.length_c   1.000
_cell.angle_alpha   90.00
_cell.angle_beta   90.00
_cell.angle_gamma   90.00
#
_symmetry.space_group_name_H-M   'P 1'
#
loop_
_entity.id
_entity.type
_entity.pdbx_description
1 polymer ?
#
loop_
_entity_poly.entity_id
_entity_poly.type
_entity_poly.pdbx_seq_one_letter_code
_entity_poly.pdbx_strand_id
1 'polypeptide(L)'
;MTVEERQEYSEEICERVLEMSEWAAAKNVVLFSPLPSEPIITPLKLDCEARRISSVNVPQNARSELDLHLPDAIDLILVPGVAFSKDHHRLGRGGGFFDRLLAGRAANAFKLGICFSFQVFDTIPTEGHDIVMNAVITNA
;
A
#
# COMPACT_ATOMS: atom_id res chain seq x y z
N MET A 1 -16.25 9.91 -7.55
CA MET A 1 -14.93 10.13 -8.18
C MET A 1 -15.02 9.77 -9.66
N THR A 2 -14.63 10.70 -10.51
CA THR A 2 -14.57 10.46 -11.96
C THR A 2 -13.29 9.74 -12.36
N VAL A 3 -13.21 9.25 -13.59
CA VAL A 3 -11.99 8.64 -14.13
C VAL A 3 -10.83 9.66 -14.12
N GLU A 4 -11.13 10.88 -14.50
CA GLU A 4 -10.16 11.99 -14.53
C GLU A 4 -9.66 12.34 -13.12
N GLU A 5 -10.56 12.40 -12.15
CA GLU A 5 -10.21 12.64 -10.75
C GLU A 5 -9.35 11.51 -10.20
N ARG A 6 -9.69 10.27 -10.51
CA ARG A 6 -8.90 9.11 -10.08
C ARG A 6 -7.46 9.21 -10.62
N GLN A 7 -7.32 9.57 -11.89
CA GLN A 7 -6.01 9.73 -12.51
C GLN A 7 -5.21 10.86 -11.85
N GLU A 8 -5.83 12.01 -11.67
CA GLU A 8 -5.20 13.19 -11.05
C GLU A 8 -4.79 12.91 -9.60
N TYR A 9 -5.70 12.36 -8.80
CA TYR A 9 -5.42 12.06 -7.40
C TYR A 9 -4.34 10.99 -7.25
N SER A 10 -4.35 10.00 -8.13
CA SER A 10 -3.33 8.95 -8.13
C SER A 10 -1.95 9.50 -8.45
N GLU A 11 -1.85 10.44 -9.40
CA GLU A 11 -0.60 11.11 -9.73
C GLU A 11 -0.04 11.88 -8.54
N GLU A 12 -0.89 12.63 -7.84
CA GLU A 12 -0.49 13.36 -6.63
C GLU A 12 0.04 12.41 -5.54
N ILE A 13 -0.66 11.29 -5.32
CA ILE A 13 -0.23 10.27 -4.35
C ILE A 13 1.14 9.72 -4.74
N CYS A 14 1.32 9.32 -6.00
CA CYS A 14 2.58 8.74 -6.47
C CYS A 14 3.73 9.73 -6.37
N GLU A 15 3.51 11.01 -6.69
CA GLU A 15 4.53 12.05 -6.55
C GLU A 15 5.01 12.15 -5.10
N ARG A 16 4.10 12.11 -4.14
CA ARG A 16 4.44 12.17 -2.72
C ARG A 16 5.23 10.96 -2.27
N VAL A 17 4.87 9.77 -2.74
CA VAL A 17 5.63 8.54 -2.42
C VAL A 17 7.04 8.62 -2.99
N LEU A 18 7.18 9.07 -4.23
CA LEU A 18 8.50 9.19 -4.89
C LEU A 18 9.44 10.16 -4.16
N GLU A 19 8.90 11.11 -3.41
CA GLU A 19 9.68 12.06 -2.62
C GLU A 19 10.09 11.52 -1.24
N MET A 20 9.57 10.38 -0.82
CA MET A 20 9.87 9.81 0.51
C MET A 20 11.26 9.18 0.54
N SER A 21 12.01 9.45 1.60
CA SER A 21 13.32 8.84 1.80
C SER A 21 13.23 7.32 1.97
N GLU A 22 12.19 6.83 2.62
CA GLU A 22 11.92 5.41 2.82
C GLU A 22 11.72 4.69 1.48
N TRP A 23 11.01 5.33 0.55
CA TRP A 23 10.84 4.80 -0.80
C TRP A 23 12.18 4.76 -1.55
N ALA A 24 12.94 5.84 -1.49
CA ALA A 24 14.23 5.94 -2.15
C ALA A 24 15.25 4.91 -1.64
N ALA A 25 15.17 4.56 -0.35
CA ALA A 25 16.09 3.61 0.29
C ALA A 25 15.66 2.15 0.06
N ALA A 26 14.41 1.88 -0.31
CA ALA A 26 13.89 0.52 -0.44
C ALA A 26 14.51 -0.21 -1.62
N LYS A 27 14.80 -1.50 -1.43
CA LYS A 27 15.36 -2.39 -2.46
C LYS A 27 14.45 -3.57 -2.77
N ASN A 28 13.58 -3.94 -1.83
CA ASN A 28 12.61 -5.03 -1.97
C ASN A 28 11.24 -4.49 -1.60
N VAL A 29 10.40 -4.26 -2.59
CA VAL A 29 9.12 -3.58 -2.42
C VAL A 29 7.98 -4.51 -2.78
N VAL A 30 6.91 -4.48 -1.99
CA VAL A 30 5.66 -5.17 -2.32
C VAL A 30 4.65 -4.12 -2.79
N LEU A 31 4.12 -4.32 -3.99
CA LEU A 31 3.13 -3.50 -4.63
C LEU A 31 1.80 -4.26 -4.71
N PHE A 32 0.75 -3.62 -5.17
CA PHE A 32 -0.55 -4.27 -5.37
C PHE A 32 -1.15 -3.88 -6.73
N SER A 33 -2.00 -4.75 -7.26
CA SER A 33 -2.83 -4.45 -8.43
C SER A 33 -4.08 -3.73 -7.95
N PRO A 34 -4.27 -2.45 -8.28
CA PRO A 34 -5.36 -1.67 -7.71
C PRO A 34 -6.73 -2.09 -8.23
N LEU A 35 -7.71 -2.11 -7.33
CA LEU A 35 -9.13 -2.18 -7.68
C LEU A 35 -9.56 -0.83 -8.29
N PRO A 36 -10.72 -0.77 -8.98
CA PRO A 36 -11.20 0.50 -9.55
C PRO A 36 -11.40 1.62 -8.54
N SER A 37 -11.60 1.28 -7.26
CA SER A 37 -11.76 2.24 -6.16
C SER A 37 -10.44 2.62 -5.48
N GLU A 38 -9.33 2.05 -5.92
CA GLU A 38 -8.01 2.28 -5.32
C GLU A 38 -7.14 3.15 -6.22
N PRO A 39 -6.12 3.83 -5.63
CA PRO A 39 -5.19 4.62 -6.43
C PRO A 39 -4.43 3.79 -7.45
N ILE A 40 -4.20 4.39 -8.61
CA ILE A 40 -3.35 3.82 -9.66
C ILE A 40 -1.90 4.04 -9.25
N ILE A 41 -1.11 2.99 -9.18
CA ILE A 41 0.28 3.05 -8.72
C ILE A 41 1.31 2.71 -9.81
N THR A 42 0.90 2.76 -11.07
CA THR A 42 1.80 2.48 -12.21
C THR A 42 3.10 3.27 -12.16
N PRO A 43 3.11 4.60 -11.82
CA PRO A 43 4.38 5.34 -11.71
C PRO A 43 5.35 4.74 -10.70
N LEU A 44 4.85 4.15 -9.60
CA LEU A 44 5.69 3.53 -8.59
C LEU A 44 6.31 2.22 -9.09
N LYS A 45 5.52 1.44 -9.82
CA LYS A 45 6.02 0.22 -10.46
C LYS A 45 7.11 0.54 -11.48
N LEU A 46 6.89 1.56 -12.31
CA LEU A 46 7.87 2.01 -13.30
C LEU A 46 9.14 2.51 -12.63
N ASP A 47 9.05 3.18 -11.50
CA ASP A 47 10.21 3.64 -10.75
C ASP A 47 11.04 2.46 -10.25
N CYS A 48 10.40 1.42 -9.72
CA CYS A 48 11.09 0.19 -9.32
C CYS A 48 11.85 -0.44 -10.48
N GLU A 49 11.20 -0.53 -11.64
CA GLU A 49 11.81 -1.10 -12.85
C GLU A 49 13.00 -0.25 -13.33
N ALA A 50 12.86 1.07 -13.34
CA ALA A 50 13.92 1.99 -13.74
C ALA A 50 15.14 1.91 -12.82
N ARG A 51 14.91 1.76 -11.52
CA ARG A 51 15.98 1.63 -10.51
C ARG A 51 16.52 0.20 -10.41
N ARG A 52 15.90 -0.76 -11.10
CA ARG A 52 16.26 -2.19 -11.09
C ARG A 52 16.23 -2.80 -9.67
N ILE A 53 15.27 -2.38 -8.87
CA ILE A 53 15.03 -2.98 -7.56
C ILE A 53 13.98 -4.09 -7.65
N SER A 54 13.99 -4.98 -6.67
CA SER A 54 13.01 -6.06 -6.60
C SER A 54 11.63 -5.51 -6.26
N SER A 55 10.62 -5.89 -7.05
CA SER A 55 9.24 -5.61 -6.71
C SER A 55 8.38 -6.85 -6.93
N VAL A 56 7.46 -7.09 -6.00
CA VAL A 56 6.48 -8.17 -6.09
C VAL A 56 5.09 -7.56 -6.06
N ASN A 57 4.27 -7.92 -7.02
CA ASN A 57 2.92 -7.39 -7.13
C ASN A 57 1.92 -8.36 -6.51
N VAL A 58 1.09 -7.85 -5.59
CA VAL A 58 -0.03 -8.61 -5.02
C VAL A 58 -1.22 -8.46 -5.96
N PRO A 59 -1.70 -9.55 -6.60
CA PRO A 59 -2.85 -9.48 -7.49
C PRO A 59 -4.13 -9.22 -6.71
N GLN A 60 -5.17 -8.72 -7.39
CA GLN A 60 -6.45 -8.39 -6.78
C GLN A 60 -7.11 -9.59 -6.09
N ASN A 61 -6.88 -10.78 -6.58
CA ASN A 61 -7.48 -12.02 -6.09
C ASN A 61 -6.54 -12.88 -5.25
N ALA A 62 -5.47 -12.30 -4.73
CA ALA A 62 -4.52 -13.04 -3.90
C ALA A 62 -5.19 -13.58 -2.63
N ARG A 63 -4.97 -14.85 -2.33
CA ARG A 63 -5.53 -15.54 -1.17
C ARG A 63 -4.47 -16.16 -0.27
N SER A 64 -3.30 -16.45 -0.82
CA SER A 64 -2.22 -17.11 -0.11
C SER A 64 -0.87 -16.52 -0.51
N GLU A 65 0.05 -16.40 0.46
CA GLU A 65 1.43 -16.02 0.19
C GLU A 65 2.15 -17.01 -0.72
N LEU A 66 1.67 -18.24 -0.80
CA LEU A 66 2.22 -19.27 -1.69
C LEU A 66 2.06 -18.91 -3.17
N ASP A 67 1.12 -18.01 -3.49
CA ASP A 67 0.92 -17.53 -4.85
C ASP A 67 1.92 -16.42 -5.22
N LEU A 68 2.77 -15.99 -4.28
CA LEU A 68 3.71 -14.89 -4.44
C LEU A 68 5.15 -15.37 -4.27
N HIS A 69 6.06 -14.79 -5.05
CA HIS A 69 7.50 -15.00 -4.91
C HIS A 69 8.09 -13.88 -4.06
N LEU A 70 7.76 -13.87 -2.76
CA LEU A 70 8.24 -12.85 -1.84
C LEU A 70 9.73 -13.02 -1.56
N PRO A 71 10.49 -11.90 -1.51
CA PRO A 71 11.89 -11.95 -1.09
C PRO A 71 12.00 -12.29 0.40
N ASP A 72 13.19 -12.71 0.83
CA ASP A 72 13.45 -13.03 2.25
C ASP A 72 13.26 -11.81 3.14
N ALA A 73 13.64 -10.63 2.64
CA ALA A 73 13.44 -9.37 3.34
C ALA A 73 12.58 -8.44 2.49
N ILE A 74 11.54 -7.89 3.09
CA ILE A 74 10.69 -6.86 2.48
C ILE A 74 11.01 -5.54 3.17
N ASP A 75 11.48 -4.54 2.40
CA ASP A 75 11.85 -3.23 2.96
C ASP A 75 10.65 -2.31 3.10
N LEU A 76 9.74 -2.36 2.12
CA LEU A 76 8.59 -1.49 2.06
C LEU A 76 7.42 -2.22 1.41
N ILE A 77 6.24 -2.04 1.97
CA ILE A 77 5.01 -2.58 1.40
C ILE A 77 3.98 -1.47 1.24
N LEU A 78 3.42 -1.36 0.04
CA LEU A 78 2.26 -0.50 -0.22
C LEU A 78 1.01 -1.26 0.16
N VAL A 79 0.14 -0.63 0.94
CA VAL A 79 -1.04 -1.28 1.51
C VAL A 79 -2.30 -0.52 1.11
N PRO A 80 -3.20 -1.14 0.33
CA PRO A 80 -4.50 -0.56 0.04
C PRO A 80 -5.48 -0.84 1.18
N GLY A 81 -6.63 -0.19 1.18
CA GLY A 81 -7.67 -0.45 2.17
C GLY A 81 -8.98 0.23 1.79
N VAL A 82 -10.02 -0.12 2.53
CA VAL A 82 -11.34 0.53 2.42
C VAL A 82 -11.29 1.91 3.06
N ALA A 83 -10.65 2.01 4.22
CA ALA A 83 -10.55 3.22 5.00
C ALA A 83 -9.30 3.20 5.86
N PHE A 84 -8.84 4.37 6.24
CA PHE A 84 -7.73 4.58 7.18
C PHE A 84 -8.15 5.60 8.21
N SER A 85 -7.57 5.52 9.40
CA SER A 85 -7.77 6.53 10.43
C SER A 85 -6.57 7.47 10.49
N LYS A 86 -6.76 8.62 11.16
CA LYS A 86 -5.69 9.61 11.34
C LYS A 86 -4.52 9.08 12.17
N ASP A 87 -4.76 8.08 12.99
CA ASP A 87 -3.72 7.38 13.76
C ASP A 87 -3.19 6.12 13.06
N HIS A 88 -3.38 6.04 11.74
CA HIS A 88 -2.80 5.04 10.84
C HIS A 88 -3.35 3.62 10.98
N HIS A 89 -4.51 3.44 11.57
CA HIS A 89 -5.23 2.17 11.49
C HIS A 89 -5.81 1.97 10.10
N ARG A 90 -6.00 0.71 9.73
CA ARG A 90 -6.48 0.33 8.40
C ARG A 90 -7.68 -0.60 8.51
N LEU A 91 -8.71 -0.34 7.71
CA LEU A 91 -9.84 -1.24 7.50
C LEU A 91 -9.66 -1.94 6.15
N GLY A 92 -9.46 -3.24 6.19
CA GLY A 92 -9.33 -4.07 4.99
C GLY A 92 -10.67 -4.50 4.42
N ARG A 93 -10.62 -5.26 3.32
CA ARG A 93 -11.83 -5.68 2.57
C ARG A 93 -12.41 -7.01 3.05
N GLY A 94 -11.94 -7.53 4.18
CA GLY A 94 -12.50 -8.73 4.82
C GLY A 94 -11.81 -10.06 4.49
N GLY A 95 -10.97 -10.12 3.46
CA GLY A 95 -10.24 -11.34 3.12
C GLY A 95 -9.05 -11.65 4.01
N GLY A 96 -8.53 -10.65 4.71
CA GLY A 96 -7.44 -10.80 5.67
C GLY A 96 -6.07 -11.06 5.06
N PHE A 97 -5.92 -11.01 3.74
CA PHE A 97 -4.63 -11.28 3.09
C PHE A 97 -3.54 -10.32 3.55
N PHE A 98 -3.79 -9.01 3.44
CA PHE A 98 -2.83 -8.00 3.88
C PHE A 98 -2.60 -8.06 5.39
N ASP A 99 -3.62 -8.32 6.19
CA ASP A 99 -3.47 -8.44 7.64
C ASP A 99 -2.51 -9.58 7.99
N ARG A 100 -2.63 -10.73 7.32
CA ARG A 100 -1.71 -11.86 7.52
C ARG A 100 -0.30 -11.53 7.05
N LEU A 101 -0.17 -10.89 5.89
CA LEU A 101 1.14 -10.50 5.34
C LEU A 101 1.84 -9.49 6.26
N LEU A 102 1.11 -8.50 6.76
CA LEU A 102 1.63 -7.47 7.67
C LEU A 102 2.04 -8.03 9.03
N ALA A 103 1.34 -9.06 9.50
CA ALA A 103 1.70 -9.73 10.76
C ALA A 103 2.82 -10.76 10.59
N GLY A 104 3.08 -11.22 9.36
CA GLY A 104 4.04 -12.27 9.03
C GLY A 104 5.23 -11.76 8.24
N ARG A 105 5.27 -12.07 6.94
CA ARG A 105 6.41 -11.81 6.05
C ARG A 105 6.79 -10.34 5.96
N ALA A 106 5.83 -9.42 6.07
CA ALA A 106 6.07 -7.98 6.01
C ALA A 106 6.11 -7.31 7.39
N ALA A 107 6.24 -8.08 8.47
CA ALA A 107 6.18 -7.51 9.83
C ALA A 107 7.26 -6.45 10.09
N ASN A 108 8.44 -6.59 9.48
CA ASN A 108 9.55 -5.65 9.65
C ASN A 108 9.64 -4.61 8.52
N ALA A 109 8.74 -4.64 7.56
CA ALA A 109 8.73 -3.69 6.45
C ALA A 109 8.19 -2.33 6.89
N PHE A 110 8.60 -1.27 6.18
CA PHE A 110 7.93 0.01 6.28
C PHE A 110 6.56 -0.13 5.61
N LYS A 111 5.49 0.07 6.38
CA LYS A 111 4.10 -0.15 5.95
C LYS A 111 3.51 1.19 5.53
N LEU A 112 3.31 1.35 4.23
CA LEU A 112 2.84 2.59 3.64
C LEU A 112 1.41 2.42 3.12
N GLY A 113 0.46 2.96 3.86
CA GLY A 113 -0.95 2.99 3.44
C GLY A 113 -1.14 3.99 2.30
N ILE A 114 -1.85 3.57 1.27
CA ILE A 114 -2.14 4.38 0.09
C ILE A 114 -3.65 4.46 -0.08
N CYS A 115 -4.19 5.67 -0.10
CA CYS A 115 -5.62 5.87 -0.28
C CYS A 115 -5.93 7.29 -0.76
N PHE A 116 -7.17 7.49 -1.20
CA PHE A 116 -7.67 8.82 -1.50
C PHE A 116 -8.00 9.55 -0.19
N SER A 117 -7.94 10.87 -0.22
CA SER A 117 -8.16 11.69 0.98
C SER A 117 -9.53 11.45 1.64
N PHE A 118 -10.57 11.17 0.83
CA PHE A 118 -11.91 10.89 1.35
C PHE A 118 -12.03 9.52 2.05
N GLN A 119 -10.99 8.69 2.04
CA GLN A 119 -10.95 7.41 2.74
C GLN A 119 -10.33 7.54 4.14
N VAL A 120 -9.89 8.73 4.55
CA VAL A 120 -9.31 8.97 5.87
C VAL A 120 -10.37 9.53 6.81
N PHE A 121 -10.52 8.88 7.96
CA PHE A 121 -11.50 9.21 8.99
C PHE A 121 -10.80 9.48 10.31
N ASP A 122 -11.47 10.15 11.23
CA ASP A 122 -10.91 10.37 12.57
C ASP A 122 -10.68 9.04 13.28
N THR A 123 -11.66 8.14 13.19
CA THR A 123 -11.59 6.80 13.76
C THR A 123 -12.25 5.80 12.80
N ILE A 124 -11.82 4.55 12.89
CA ILE A 124 -12.41 3.42 12.18
C ILE A 124 -12.54 2.26 13.15
N PRO A 125 -13.36 1.24 12.86
CA PRO A 125 -13.40 0.03 13.69
C PRO A 125 -12.00 -0.60 13.76
N THR A 126 -11.57 -0.90 14.98
CA THR A 126 -10.26 -1.51 15.24
C THR A 126 -10.38 -2.68 16.19
N GLU A 127 -9.37 -3.57 16.13
CA GLU A 127 -9.20 -4.66 17.08
C GLU A 127 -7.81 -4.51 17.73
N GLY A 128 -7.66 -5.03 18.95
CA GLY A 128 -6.44 -4.82 19.75
C GLY A 128 -5.16 -5.38 19.14
N HIS A 129 -5.27 -6.30 18.18
CA HIS A 129 -4.14 -6.91 17.48
C HIS A 129 -3.89 -6.31 16.09
N ASP A 130 -4.60 -5.25 15.72
CA ASP A 130 -4.44 -4.61 14.41
C ASP A 130 -3.04 -4.03 14.26
N ILE A 131 -2.50 -4.16 13.05
CA ILE A 131 -1.20 -3.59 12.68
C ILE A 131 -1.44 -2.18 12.14
N VAL A 132 -0.79 -1.19 12.73
CA VAL A 132 -0.86 0.19 12.23
C VAL A 132 0.15 0.42 11.10
N MET A 133 -0.18 1.34 10.19
CA MET A 133 0.74 1.75 9.14
C MET A 133 1.81 2.69 9.71
N ASN A 134 3.01 2.65 9.13
CA ASN A 134 4.06 3.60 9.47
C ASN A 134 3.74 5.00 8.92
N ALA A 135 3.09 5.05 7.77
CA ALA A 135 2.61 6.29 7.17
C ALA A 135 1.39 6.01 6.30
N VAL A 136 0.58 7.01 6.04
CA VAL A 136 -0.55 6.97 5.11
C VAL A 136 -0.41 8.15 4.17
N ILE A 137 -0.34 7.88 2.88
CA ILE A 137 -0.20 8.91 1.84
C ILE A 137 -1.51 9.03 1.08
N THR A 138 -1.96 10.27 0.92
CA THR A 138 -3.18 10.61 0.18
C THR A 138 -2.90 11.72 -0.83
N ASN A 139 -3.95 12.11 -1.56
CA ASN A 139 -3.92 13.25 -2.48
C ASN A 139 -4.20 14.61 -1.78
N ALA A 140 -4.33 14.61 -0.48
CA ALA A 140 -4.60 15.86 0.27
C ALA A 140 -3.35 16.45 0.88
#